data_5255db44ae27be1ae99df14d5e26a716
#
_entry.id   5255db44ae27be1ae99df14d5e26a716
#
_cell.length_a   1.000
_cell.length_b   1.000
_cell.length_c   1.000
_cell.angle_alpha   90.00
_cell.angle_beta   90.00
_cell.angle_gamma   90.00
#
_symmetry.space_group_name_H-M   'P 1'
#
loop_
_entity.id
_entity.type
_entity.pdbx_description
1 polymer ?
#
loop_
_entity_poly.entity_id
_entity_poly.type
_entity_poly.pdbx_seq_one_letter_code
_entity_poly.pdbx_strand_id
1 'polypeptide(L)'
;KSLSEVENYYDPTRHNRFASRFGQDVGIAGKCYKIGVLTLGGHLDAAAALAEEVLRDIEVVNHHHSEGYALGHLACFLCAAKITPLGEEIAQKCIDIGELEEMPLWAALGHASLAMSQIHRHETEDALPKLGSALDLLDELKFSVFRTVLLAVYAHALALSGDTANASVKLAEARSLMEENEVRFSEV
;
A
#
# COMPACT_ATOMS: atom_id res chain seq x y z
N LYS A 1 19.47 -13.94 -3.31
CA LYS A 1 18.38 -14.93 -3.11
C LYS A 1 17.10 -14.31 -3.56
N SER A 2 16.32 -15.01 -4.37
CA SER A 2 15.08 -14.50 -4.93
C SER A 2 13.91 -14.62 -3.91
N LEU A 3 12.85 -13.84 -4.09
CA LEU A 3 11.62 -13.98 -3.30
C LEU A 3 11.07 -15.41 -3.35
N SER A 4 11.19 -16.09 -4.49
CA SER A 4 10.77 -17.49 -4.67
C SER A 4 11.54 -18.49 -3.78
N GLU A 5 12.80 -18.21 -3.42
CA GLU A 5 13.54 -19.06 -2.47
C GLU A 5 13.00 -18.90 -1.04
N VAL A 6 12.58 -17.70 -0.66
CA VAL A 6 11.98 -17.45 0.66
C VAL A 6 10.67 -18.22 0.79
N GLU A 7 9.82 -18.22 -0.24
CA GLU A 7 8.55 -18.95 -0.26
C GLU A 7 8.72 -20.46 -0.04
N ASN A 8 9.77 -21.06 -0.60
CA ASN A 8 10.04 -22.51 -0.47
C ASN A 8 10.40 -22.94 0.98
N TYR A 9 10.87 -22.01 1.81
CA TYR A 9 11.30 -22.30 3.18
C TYR A 9 10.36 -21.74 4.24
N TYR A 10 9.44 -20.85 3.85
CA TYR A 10 8.53 -20.21 4.78
C TYR A 10 7.31 -21.10 5.07
N ASP A 11 7.00 -21.24 6.34
CA ASP A 11 5.82 -21.93 6.88
C ASP A 11 5.23 -21.04 7.99
N PRO A 12 4.05 -20.43 7.77
CA PRO A 12 3.47 -19.52 8.74
C PRO A 12 3.23 -20.14 10.11
N THR A 13 2.95 -21.45 10.18
CA THR A 13 2.70 -22.13 11.45
C THR A 13 3.97 -22.34 12.29
N ARG A 14 5.13 -22.40 11.65
CA ARG A 14 6.44 -22.63 12.29
C ARG A 14 7.21 -21.35 12.52
N HIS A 15 7.02 -20.35 11.66
CA HIS A 15 7.82 -19.14 11.62
C HIS A 15 7.11 -17.92 12.23
N ASN A 16 5.80 -18.01 12.56
CA ASN A 16 5.00 -16.93 13.17
C ASN A 16 5.66 -16.31 14.42
N ARG A 17 6.38 -17.11 15.23
CA ARG A 17 7.13 -16.63 16.41
C ARG A 17 8.19 -15.58 16.08
N PHE A 18 8.62 -15.49 14.83
CA PHE A 18 9.59 -14.49 14.42
C PHE A 18 8.96 -13.11 14.23
N ALA A 19 7.65 -13.02 14.03
CA ALA A 19 6.95 -11.73 13.94
C ALA A 19 7.18 -10.88 15.19
N SER A 20 7.02 -11.46 16.38
CA SER A 20 7.29 -10.77 17.67
C SER A 20 8.75 -10.39 17.86
N ARG A 21 9.70 -11.10 17.22
CA ARG A 21 11.13 -10.82 17.35
C ARG A 21 11.61 -9.74 16.39
N PHE A 22 11.07 -9.71 15.18
CA PHE A 22 11.50 -8.80 14.10
C PHE A 22 10.52 -7.65 13.85
N GLY A 23 9.43 -7.58 14.62
CA GLY A 23 8.39 -6.57 14.48
C GLY A 23 7.38 -6.86 13.37
N GLN A 24 7.67 -7.80 12.46
CA GLN A 24 6.76 -8.24 11.41
C GLN A 24 7.13 -9.63 10.90
N ASP A 25 6.18 -10.32 10.30
CA ASP A 25 6.40 -11.62 9.68
C ASP A 25 7.09 -11.46 8.32
N VAL A 26 8.23 -12.13 8.15
CA VAL A 26 9.09 -11.98 6.95
C VAL A 26 8.50 -12.65 5.71
N GLY A 27 7.71 -13.72 5.88
CA GLY A 27 7.05 -14.40 4.76
C GLY A 27 5.90 -13.56 4.22
N ILE A 28 5.07 -13.01 5.11
CA ILE A 28 4.01 -12.05 4.76
C ILE A 28 4.63 -10.84 4.03
N ALA A 29 5.69 -10.24 4.57
CA ALA A 29 6.36 -9.12 3.94
C ALA A 29 6.87 -9.48 2.52
N GLY A 30 7.49 -10.64 2.35
CA GLY A 30 7.95 -11.12 1.04
C GLY A 30 6.82 -11.26 0.02
N LYS A 31 5.67 -11.82 0.45
CA LYS A 31 4.48 -11.94 -0.41
C LYS A 31 3.90 -10.56 -0.79
N CYS A 32 3.86 -9.60 0.14
CA CYS A 32 3.42 -8.23 -0.15
C CYS A 32 4.29 -7.58 -1.25
N TYR A 33 5.61 -7.69 -1.18
CA TYR A 33 6.48 -7.18 -2.24
C TYR A 33 6.28 -7.91 -3.57
N LYS A 34 6.03 -9.22 -3.54
CA LYS A 34 5.73 -9.98 -4.76
C LYS A 34 4.42 -9.52 -5.41
N ILE A 35 3.39 -9.20 -4.62
CA ILE A 35 2.15 -8.62 -5.12
C ILE A 35 2.42 -7.28 -5.81
N GLY A 36 3.24 -6.42 -5.22
CA GLY A 36 3.68 -5.18 -5.86
C GLY A 36 4.36 -5.42 -7.23
N VAL A 37 5.27 -6.38 -7.32
CA VAL A 37 5.92 -6.76 -8.58
C VAL A 37 4.91 -7.30 -9.60
N LEU A 38 3.96 -8.13 -9.17
CA LEU A 38 2.93 -8.70 -10.05
C LEU A 38 1.99 -7.61 -10.59
N THR A 39 1.56 -6.66 -9.75
CA THR A 39 0.70 -5.54 -10.17
C THR A 39 1.41 -4.63 -11.17
N LEU A 40 2.67 -4.28 -10.92
CA LEU A 40 3.49 -3.49 -11.84
C LEU A 40 3.76 -4.22 -13.16
N GLY A 41 3.89 -5.54 -13.13
CA GLY A 41 4.04 -6.39 -14.31
C GLY A 41 2.74 -6.67 -15.07
N GLY A 42 1.59 -6.17 -14.59
CA GLY A 42 0.27 -6.41 -15.21
C GLY A 42 -0.30 -7.80 -14.96
N HIS A 43 0.29 -8.61 -14.05
CA HIS A 43 -0.18 -9.95 -13.70
C HIS A 43 -1.29 -9.88 -12.62
N LEU A 44 -2.41 -9.20 -12.94
CA LEU A 44 -3.41 -8.80 -11.96
C LEU A 44 -4.13 -9.98 -11.30
N ASP A 45 -4.45 -11.04 -12.06
CA ASP A 45 -5.09 -12.25 -11.51
C ASP A 45 -4.17 -12.96 -10.51
N ALA A 46 -2.87 -13.05 -10.83
CA ALA A 46 -1.89 -13.64 -9.93
C ALA A 46 -1.66 -12.79 -8.67
N ALA A 47 -1.72 -11.46 -8.81
CA ALA A 47 -1.64 -10.54 -7.67
C ALA A 47 -2.84 -10.71 -6.74
N ALA A 48 -4.05 -10.78 -7.29
CA ALA A 48 -5.28 -10.99 -6.52
C ALA A 48 -5.28 -12.35 -5.80
N ALA A 49 -4.92 -13.42 -6.49
CA ALA A 49 -4.82 -14.76 -5.89
C ALA A 49 -3.80 -14.81 -4.74
N LEU A 50 -2.63 -14.17 -4.92
CA LEU A 50 -1.62 -14.10 -3.85
C LEU A 50 -2.07 -13.22 -2.69
N ALA A 51 -2.85 -12.16 -2.94
CA ALA A 51 -3.43 -11.34 -1.88
C ALA A 51 -4.39 -12.15 -1.00
N GLU A 52 -5.25 -12.98 -1.59
CA GLU A 52 -6.12 -13.89 -0.84
C GLU A 52 -5.32 -14.91 -0.01
N GLU A 53 -4.15 -15.35 -0.49
CA GLU A 53 -3.26 -16.21 0.28
C GLU A 53 -2.70 -15.47 1.49
N VAL A 54 -2.23 -14.23 1.32
CA VAL A 54 -1.74 -13.38 2.42
C VAL A 54 -2.83 -13.15 3.45
N LEU A 55 -4.09 -12.94 3.05
CA LEU A 55 -5.20 -12.78 3.99
C LEU A 55 -5.41 -14.03 4.87
N ARG A 56 -5.21 -15.22 4.33
CA ARG A 56 -5.22 -16.46 5.13
C ARG A 56 -4.01 -16.58 6.05
N ASP A 57 -2.83 -16.17 5.59
CA ASP A 57 -1.60 -16.24 6.39
C ASP A 57 -1.64 -15.31 7.60
N ILE A 58 -2.19 -14.09 7.48
CA ILE A 58 -2.30 -13.16 8.62
C ILE A 58 -3.18 -13.71 9.74
N GLU A 59 -4.24 -14.45 9.41
CA GLU A 59 -5.08 -15.13 10.39
C GLU A 59 -4.29 -16.21 11.18
N VAL A 60 -3.41 -16.96 10.47
CA VAL A 60 -2.56 -17.99 11.08
C VAL A 60 -1.45 -17.39 11.95
N VAL A 61 -0.82 -16.31 11.45
CA VAL A 61 0.27 -15.61 12.16
C VAL A 61 -0.24 -14.89 13.39
N ASN A 62 -1.46 -14.34 13.34
CA ASN A 62 -2.15 -13.65 14.45
C ASN A 62 -1.24 -12.62 15.15
N HIS A 63 -0.71 -11.67 14.39
CA HIS A 63 0.19 -10.62 14.88
C HIS A 63 -0.24 -9.28 14.28
N HIS A 64 -0.82 -8.38 15.08
CA HIS A 64 -1.53 -7.16 14.64
C HIS A 64 -0.66 -6.25 13.77
N HIS A 65 0.62 -6.08 14.10
CA HIS A 65 1.50 -5.26 13.26
C HIS A 65 1.77 -5.90 11.88
N SER A 66 1.93 -7.23 11.81
CA SER A 66 2.05 -7.95 10.51
C SER A 66 0.77 -7.88 9.70
N GLU A 67 -0.38 -7.91 10.35
CA GLU A 67 -1.69 -7.74 9.74
C GLU A 67 -1.85 -6.33 9.16
N GLY A 68 -1.63 -5.27 9.96
CA GLY A 68 -1.66 -3.88 9.47
C GLY A 68 -0.68 -3.64 8.33
N TYR A 69 0.55 -4.17 8.45
CA TYR A 69 1.56 -4.14 7.39
C TYR A 69 1.05 -4.78 6.09
N ALA A 70 0.53 -6.00 6.16
CA ALA A 70 0.01 -6.71 5.00
C ALA A 70 -1.15 -5.94 4.37
N LEU A 71 -2.17 -5.61 5.15
CA LEU A 71 -3.38 -4.92 4.67
C LEU A 71 -3.04 -3.58 4.00
N GLY A 72 -2.14 -2.77 4.61
CA GLY A 72 -1.70 -1.50 4.04
C GLY A 72 -1.00 -1.66 2.69
N HIS A 73 -0.09 -2.64 2.55
CA HIS A 73 0.60 -2.92 1.30
C HIS A 73 -0.36 -3.43 0.22
N LEU A 74 -1.19 -4.41 0.55
CA LEU A 74 -2.16 -4.99 -0.36
C LEU A 74 -3.16 -3.92 -0.86
N ALA A 75 -3.74 -3.15 0.06
CA ALA A 75 -4.69 -2.09 -0.28
C ALA A 75 -4.08 -1.10 -1.28
N CYS A 76 -2.86 -0.60 -0.99
CA CYS A 76 -2.17 0.33 -1.87
C CYS A 76 -1.92 -0.25 -3.27
N PHE A 77 -1.37 -1.46 -3.37
CA PHE A 77 -1.06 -2.07 -4.66
C PHE A 77 -2.31 -2.42 -5.46
N LEU A 78 -3.33 -3.01 -4.83
CA LEU A 78 -4.54 -3.45 -5.51
C LEU A 78 -5.42 -2.26 -5.96
N CYS A 79 -5.57 -1.23 -5.11
CA CYS A 79 -6.31 -0.03 -5.49
C CYS A 79 -5.59 0.74 -6.60
N ALA A 80 -4.26 0.88 -6.54
CA ALA A 80 -3.48 1.50 -7.61
C ALA A 80 -3.61 0.73 -8.93
N ALA A 81 -3.66 -0.60 -8.90
CA ALA A 81 -3.84 -1.47 -10.05
C ALA A 81 -5.31 -1.61 -10.51
N LYS A 82 -6.26 -0.90 -9.88
CA LYS A 82 -7.70 -0.94 -10.16
C LYS A 82 -8.35 -2.32 -9.94
N ILE A 83 -7.78 -3.14 -9.07
CA ILE A 83 -8.42 -4.37 -8.57
C ILE A 83 -9.38 -3.95 -7.44
N THR A 84 -10.42 -3.21 -7.83
CA THR A 84 -11.19 -2.34 -6.94
C THR A 84 -11.98 -3.08 -5.85
N PRO A 85 -12.79 -4.11 -6.13
CA PRO A 85 -13.59 -4.71 -5.06
C PRO A 85 -12.72 -5.30 -3.95
N LEU A 86 -11.71 -6.08 -4.30
CA LEU A 86 -10.80 -6.69 -3.33
C LEU A 86 -9.93 -5.64 -2.62
N GLY A 87 -9.39 -4.67 -3.38
CA GLY A 87 -8.56 -3.60 -2.84
C GLY A 87 -9.31 -2.73 -1.83
N GLU A 88 -10.57 -2.37 -2.12
CA GLU A 88 -11.41 -1.58 -1.21
C GLU A 88 -11.78 -2.34 0.06
N GLU A 89 -12.12 -3.64 -0.05
CA GLU A 89 -12.37 -4.49 1.11
C GLU A 89 -11.15 -4.55 2.03
N ILE A 90 -9.96 -4.76 1.45
CA ILE A 90 -8.70 -4.82 2.20
C ILE A 90 -8.38 -3.45 2.80
N ALA A 91 -8.61 -2.35 2.08
CA ALA A 91 -8.40 -1.00 2.59
C ALA A 91 -9.29 -0.71 3.81
N GLN A 92 -10.55 -1.14 3.79
CA GLN A 92 -11.43 -0.99 4.94
C GLN A 92 -10.93 -1.80 6.14
N LYS A 93 -10.52 -3.06 5.96
CA LYS A 93 -9.91 -3.87 7.02
C LYS A 93 -8.64 -3.21 7.58
N CYS A 94 -7.84 -2.55 6.72
CA CYS A 94 -6.65 -1.81 7.14
C CYS A 94 -6.98 -0.61 8.02
N ILE A 95 -8.06 0.10 7.72
CA ILE A 95 -8.58 1.20 8.57
C ILE A 95 -9.03 0.62 9.91
N ASP A 96 -9.87 -0.41 9.88
CA ASP A 96 -10.47 -0.99 11.09
C ASP A 96 -9.40 -1.49 12.07
N ILE A 97 -8.40 -2.23 11.62
CA ILE A 97 -7.30 -2.70 12.48
C ILE A 97 -6.39 -1.53 12.91
N GLY A 98 -6.15 -0.56 12.03
CA GLY A 98 -5.35 0.61 12.34
C GLY A 98 -5.95 1.49 13.43
N GLU A 99 -7.27 1.63 13.45
CA GLU A 99 -8.01 2.36 14.48
C GLU A 99 -8.12 1.54 15.76
N LEU A 100 -8.43 0.25 15.67
CA LEU A 100 -8.59 -0.65 16.82
C LEU A 100 -7.30 -0.78 17.63
N GLU A 101 -6.16 -0.93 16.96
CA GLU A 101 -4.86 -1.20 17.57
C GLU A 101 -3.99 0.07 17.71
N GLU A 102 -4.58 1.25 17.52
CA GLU A 102 -3.88 2.54 17.62
C GLU A 102 -2.64 2.62 16.71
N MET A 103 -2.76 2.12 15.48
CA MET A 103 -1.72 2.12 14.45
C MET A 103 -2.03 3.13 13.33
N PRO A 104 -1.82 4.44 13.55
CA PRO A 104 -2.30 5.49 12.64
C PRO A 104 -1.73 5.40 11.22
N LEU A 105 -0.51 4.87 11.06
CA LEU A 105 0.09 4.64 9.75
C LEU A 105 -0.78 3.75 8.87
N TRP A 106 -1.26 2.64 9.42
CA TRP A 106 -2.04 1.67 8.64
C TRP A 106 -3.44 2.20 8.35
N ALA A 107 -4.08 2.87 9.30
CA ALA A 107 -5.35 3.55 9.06
C ALA A 107 -5.22 4.59 7.93
N ALA A 108 -4.17 5.41 7.94
CA ALA A 108 -3.93 6.41 6.90
C ALA A 108 -3.70 5.79 5.53
N LEU A 109 -2.95 4.68 5.43
CA LEU A 109 -2.75 3.96 4.18
C LEU A 109 -4.05 3.33 3.66
N GLY A 110 -4.91 2.82 4.55
CA GLY A 110 -6.24 2.35 4.18
C GLY A 110 -7.11 3.49 3.59
N HIS A 111 -7.17 4.63 4.26
CA HIS A 111 -7.89 5.82 3.74
C HIS A 111 -7.33 6.31 2.41
N ALA A 112 -6.01 6.35 2.25
CA ALA A 112 -5.38 6.72 0.99
C ALA A 112 -5.71 5.74 -0.14
N SER A 113 -5.77 4.44 0.16
CA SER A 113 -6.13 3.39 -0.80
C SER A 113 -7.58 3.52 -1.28
N LEU A 114 -8.53 3.79 -0.37
CA LEU A 114 -9.91 4.09 -0.75
C LEU A 114 -9.99 5.37 -1.60
N ALA A 115 -9.22 6.40 -1.25
CA ALA A 115 -9.15 7.62 -2.03
C ALA A 115 -8.62 7.37 -3.46
N MET A 116 -7.64 6.48 -3.65
CA MET A 116 -7.20 6.06 -4.98
C MET A 116 -8.34 5.47 -5.81
N SER A 117 -9.16 4.58 -5.22
CA SER A 117 -10.34 4.03 -5.90
C SER A 117 -11.37 5.10 -6.24
N GLN A 118 -11.59 6.08 -5.35
CA GLN A 118 -12.48 7.22 -5.61
C GLN A 118 -11.98 8.06 -6.79
N ILE A 119 -10.68 8.33 -6.88
CA ILE A 119 -10.10 9.06 -8.02
C ILE A 119 -10.31 8.31 -9.34
N HIS A 120 -10.20 6.99 -9.35
CA HIS A 120 -10.49 6.18 -10.53
C HIS A 120 -11.95 6.29 -11.00
N ARG A 121 -12.85 6.65 -10.08
CA ARG A 121 -14.26 6.96 -10.39
C ARG A 121 -14.52 8.46 -10.63
N HIS A 122 -13.48 9.29 -10.66
CA HIS A 122 -13.55 10.75 -10.76
C HIS A 122 -14.22 11.46 -9.54
N GLU A 123 -14.24 10.82 -8.39
CA GLU A 123 -14.77 11.35 -7.13
C GLU A 123 -13.67 12.11 -6.36
N THR A 124 -13.14 13.19 -6.96
CA THR A 124 -11.94 13.88 -6.46
C THR A 124 -12.19 14.74 -5.22
N GLU A 125 -13.40 15.27 -5.04
CA GLU A 125 -13.75 16.14 -3.92
C GLU A 125 -13.55 15.46 -2.56
N ASP A 126 -14.01 14.20 -2.44
CA ASP A 126 -13.87 13.41 -1.23
C ASP A 126 -12.47 12.76 -1.09
N ALA A 127 -11.78 12.52 -2.19
CA ALA A 127 -10.49 11.83 -2.22
C ALA A 127 -9.33 12.77 -1.82
N LEU A 128 -9.34 14.02 -2.27
CA LEU A 128 -8.25 14.97 -2.04
C LEU A 128 -7.93 15.18 -0.54
N PRO A 129 -8.90 15.45 0.36
CA PRO A 129 -8.60 15.62 1.77
C PRO A 129 -7.97 14.36 2.40
N LYS A 130 -8.45 13.16 2.04
CA LYS A 130 -7.93 11.88 2.57
C LYS A 130 -6.47 11.65 2.16
N LEU A 131 -6.15 11.90 0.87
CA LEU A 131 -4.77 11.80 0.40
C LEU A 131 -3.85 12.85 1.04
N GLY A 132 -4.32 14.07 1.19
CA GLY A 132 -3.56 15.14 1.87
C GLY A 132 -3.21 14.73 3.29
N SER A 133 -4.20 14.33 4.08
CA SER A 133 -4.00 13.89 5.47
C SER A 133 -3.07 12.66 5.57
N ALA A 134 -3.16 11.72 4.64
CA ALA A 134 -2.28 10.57 4.61
C ALA A 134 -0.82 10.99 4.32
N LEU A 135 -0.61 11.87 3.35
CA LEU A 135 0.73 12.40 3.02
C LEU A 135 1.34 13.16 4.20
N ASP A 136 0.57 14.01 4.88
CA ASP A 136 1.02 14.76 6.07
C ASP A 136 1.48 13.78 7.17
N LEU A 137 0.71 12.72 7.45
CA LEU A 137 1.07 11.73 8.45
C LEU A 137 2.31 10.92 8.04
N LEU A 138 2.46 10.56 6.76
CA LEU A 138 3.66 9.87 6.27
C LEU A 138 4.91 10.74 6.48
N ASP A 139 4.79 12.07 6.30
CA ASP A 139 5.88 13.01 6.53
C ASP A 139 6.24 13.11 8.02
N GLU A 140 5.25 13.20 8.90
CA GLU A 140 5.46 13.20 10.36
C GLU A 140 6.17 11.93 10.84
N LEU A 141 5.77 10.77 10.32
CA LEU A 141 6.32 9.46 10.65
C LEU A 141 7.63 9.14 9.90
N LYS A 142 8.05 10.00 8.96
CA LYS A 142 9.21 9.77 8.07
C LYS A 142 9.11 8.44 7.30
N PHE A 143 7.90 8.07 6.91
CA PHE A 143 7.62 6.83 6.19
C PHE A 143 7.56 7.09 4.68
N SER A 144 8.56 6.62 3.94
CA SER A 144 8.77 6.97 2.53
C SER A 144 8.22 5.95 1.52
N VAL A 145 7.91 4.71 1.96
CA VAL A 145 7.66 3.58 1.04
C VAL A 145 6.58 3.85 -0.01
N PHE A 146 5.43 4.44 0.39
CA PHE A 146 4.33 4.73 -0.53
C PHE A 146 4.24 6.21 -0.92
N ARG A 147 5.09 7.07 -0.36
CA ARG A 147 4.99 8.52 -0.51
C ARG A 147 5.01 8.95 -1.97
N THR A 148 5.91 8.39 -2.77
CA THR A 148 6.03 8.72 -4.20
C THR A 148 4.75 8.38 -4.98
N VAL A 149 4.19 7.20 -4.75
CA VAL A 149 2.93 6.78 -5.41
C VAL A 149 1.77 7.67 -4.98
N LEU A 150 1.65 7.95 -3.69
CA LEU A 150 0.57 8.81 -3.18
C LEU A 150 0.68 10.24 -3.67
N LEU A 151 1.88 10.81 -3.79
CA LEU A 151 2.10 12.12 -4.40
C LEU A 151 1.69 12.15 -5.87
N ALA A 152 2.02 11.11 -6.65
CA ALA A 152 1.61 11.02 -8.04
C ALA A 152 0.08 10.94 -8.18
N VAL A 153 -0.57 10.14 -7.33
CA VAL A 153 -2.04 10.03 -7.29
C VAL A 153 -2.68 11.35 -6.85
N TYR A 154 -2.11 12.03 -5.87
CA TYR A 154 -2.59 13.33 -5.40
C TYR A 154 -2.47 14.39 -6.48
N ALA A 155 -1.34 14.42 -7.21
CA ALA A 155 -1.16 15.29 -8.38
C ALA A 155 -2.21 15.03 -9.46
N HIS A 156 -2.50 13.74 -9.73
CA HIS A 156 -3.55 13.37 -10.68
C HIS A 156 -4.94 13.85 -10.22
N ALA A 157 -5.29 13.69 -8.96
CA ALA A 157 -6.54 14.18 -8.39
C ALA A 157 -6.68 15.71 -8.48
N LEU A 158 -5.60 16.45 -8.19
CA LEU A 158 -5.55 17.92 -8.36
C LEU A 158 -5.76 18.33 -9.82
N ALA A 159 -5.13 17.63 -10.77
CA ALA A 159 -5.32 17.91 -12.19
C ALA A 159 -6.77 17.66 -12.64
N LEU A 160 -7.41 16.58 -12.16
CA LEU A 160 -8.82 16.30 -12.44
C LEU A 160 -9.77 17.35 -11.85
N SER A 161 -9.43 17.94 -10.70
CA SER A 161 -10.20 19.04 -10.09
C SER A 161 -9.94 20.41 -10.72
N GLY A 162 -9.02 20.51 -11.70
CA GLY A 162 -8.65 21.73 -12.39
C GLY A 162 -7.48 22.51 -11.76
N ASP A 163 -6.95 22.08 -10.63
CA ASP A 163 -5.78 22.70 -9.98
C ASP A 163 -4.46 22.19 -10.57
N THR A 164 -4.22 22.55 -11.82
CA THR A 164 -3.04 22.11 -12.57
C THR A 164 -1.72 22.68 -12.01
N ALA A 165 -1.77 23.84 -11.36
CA ALA A 165 -0.60 24.46 -10.76
C ALA A 165 -0.07 23.62 -9.61
N ASN A 166 -0.91 23.29 -8.62
CA ASN A 166 -0.53 22.44 -7.50
C ASN A 166 -0.25 20.99 -7.95
N ALA A 167 -0.97 20.47 -8.95
CA ALA A 167 -0.69 19.18 -9.56
C ALA A 167 0.77 19.09 -10.05
N SER A 168 1.24 20.12 -10.78
CA SER A 168 2.61 20.18 -11.29
C SER A 168 3.65 20.22 -10.18
N VAL A 169 3.39 20.94 -9.08
CA VAL A 169 4.26 20.97 -7.89
C VAL A 169 4.38 19.59 -7.25
N LYS A 170 3.25 18.91 -7.04
CA LYS A 170 3.23 17.56 -6.41
C LYS A 170 3.89 16.51 -7.30
N LEU A 171 3.73 16.60 -8.61
CA LEU A 171 4.40 15.70 -9.54
C LEU A 171 5.92 15.92 -9.55
N ALA A 172 6.37 17.17 -9.49
CA ALA A 172 7.81 17.48 -9.36
C ALA A 172 8.39 16.95 -8.05
N GLU A 173 7.66 17.05 -6.93
CA GLU A 173 8.04 16.49 -5.64
C GLU A 173 8.18 14.95 -5.72
N ALA A 174 7.18 14.26 -6.32
CA ALA A 174 7.25 12.81 -6.52
C ALA A 174 8.48 12.40 -7.34
N ARG A 175 8.80 13.15 -8.41
CA ARG A 175 9.96 12.90 -9.27
C ARG A 175 11.28 13.08 -8.51
N SER A 176 11.42 14.15 -7.70
CA SER A 176 12.62 14.38 -6.90
C SER A 176 12.87 13.22 -5.93
N LEU A 177 11.82 12.73 -5.27
CA LEU A 177 11.93 11.58 -4.37
C LEU A 177 12.33 10.28 -5.10
N MET A 178 11.88 10.06 -6.33
CA MET A 178 12.32 8.92 -7.14
C MET A 178 13.80 8.99 -7.46
N GLU A 179 14.28 10.17 -7.85
CA GLU A 179 15.69 10.41 -8.17
C GLU A 179 16.59 10.25 -6.93
N GLU A 180 16.18 10.81 -5.78
CA GLU A 180 16.91 10.71 -4.52
C GLU A 180 17.02 9.29 -3.97
N ASN A 181 15.97 8.48 -4.14
CA ASN A 181 15.91 7.11 -3.61
C ASN A 181 16.32 6.04 -4.64
N GLU A 182 16.72 6.43 -5.86
CA GLU A 182 16.99 5.53 -6.99
C GLU A 182 15.81 4.58 -7.32
N VAL A 183 14.59 4.98 -6.97
CA VAL A 183 13.37 4.18 -7.15
C VAL A 183 12.77 4.50 -8.50
N ARG A 184 12.87 3.56 -9.47
CA ARG A 184 12.46 3.76 -10.87
C ARG A 184 11.21 2.98 -11.30
N PHE A 185 10.57 2.25 -10.40
CA PHE A 185 9.42 1.42 -10.78
C PHE A 185 8.14 2.20 -11.18
N SER A 186 8.14 3.51 -10.99
CA SER A 186 7.03 4.39 -11.39
C SER A 186 7.31 5.22 -12.66
N GLU A 187 8.39 4.95 -13.38
CA GLU A 187 8.72 5.65 -14.64
C GLU A 187 7.99 5.06 -15.88
N VAL A 188 7.07 4.10 -15.71
CA VAL A 188 6.38 3.41 -16.82
C VAL A 188 5.07 4.11 -17.19
#